data_85d7ef10df384b891865879d39c17530
#
_entry.id   85d7ef10df384b891865879d39c17530
#
_cell.length_a   1.000
_cell.length_b   1.000
_cell.length_c   1.000
_cell.angle_alpha   90.00
_cell.angle_beta   90.00
_cell.angle_gamma   90.00
#
_symmetry.space_group_name_H-M   'P 1'
#
loop_
_entity.id
_entity.type
_entity.pdbx_description
1 polymer ?
#
loop_
_entity_poly.entity_id
_entity_poly.type
_entity_poly.pdbx_seq_one_letter_code
_entity_poly.pdbx_strand_id
1 'polypeptide(L)'
;AWGWQSAFIAAGVLGFIWVIFWLRMPKNSRVKLAEESAALAQAEKEEARASIPWRKLLAYRQSWSLILVRFLTDPIWWFFLFWLPDFFSKHFGYNIKESALPLIVIYALVTVLSILGGTLTKFLANRGWSLNKVRKISMLVFACCVVPVIFVQYFDMWTIVAVLGLAGGAHQAWSASVYTLGSDMFPKSDVASITGLSGMAGQIGSVLFQTAVGFTLSWFAAQGNASHGYDIIFMVCGSAYLAAFVIFSLIIPNINMVAPRER
;
A
#
# COMPACT_ATOMS: atom_id res chain seq x y z
N ALA A 1 -12.38 -29.21 15.34
CA ALA A 1 -11.78 -28.10 14.60
C ALA A 1 -12.29 -26.79 15.20
N TRP A 2 -11.40 -25.90 15.51
CA TRP A 2 -11.67 -24.60 16.12
C TRP A 2 -12.36 -23.71 15.10
N GLY A 3 -13.52 -23.14 15.44
CA GLY A 3 -14.30 -22.30 14.52
C GLY A 3 -13.57 -20.97 14.20
N TRP A 4 -14.10 -20.20 13.23
CA TRP A 4 -13.56 -18.89 12.85
C TRP A 4 -13.44 -17.90 14.02
N GLN A 5 -14.29 -18.05 15.05
CA GLN A 5 -14.25 -17.23 16.27
C GLN A 5 -12.90 -17.34 17.01
N SER A 6 -12.24 -18.52 16.97
CA SER A 6 -10.96 -18.73 17.65
C SER A 6 -9.84 -17.85 17.09
N ALA A 7 -9.86 -17.53 15.79
CA ALA A 7 -8.89 -16.64 15.18
C ALA A 7 -9.01 -15.22 15.74
N PHE A 8 -10.24 -14.71 15.93
CA PHE A 8 -10.47 -13.39 16.53
C PHE A 8 -10.09 -13.36 18.01
N ILE A 9 -10.41 -14.43 18.74
CA ILE A 9 -10.01 -14.55 20.15
C ILE A 9 -8.49 -14.57 20.28
N ALA A 10 -7.79 -15.36 19.45
CA ALA A 10 -6.33 -15.42 19.47
C ALA A 10 -5.70 -14.07 19.13
N ALA A 11 -6.19 -13.38 18.09
CA ALA A 11 -5.72 -12.04 17.73
C ALA A 11 -5.98 -11.02 18.85
N GLY A 12 -7.15 -11.08 19.50
CA GLY A 12 -7.48 -10.23 20.65
C GLY A 12 -6.57 -10.49 21.84
N VAL A 13 -6.32 -11.76 22.19
CA VAL A 13 -5.39 -12.14 23.29
C VAL A 13 -3.98 -11.63 23.01
N LEU A 14 -3.48 -11.75 21.78
CA LEU A 14 -2.19 -11.18 21.39
C LEU A 14 -2.15 -9.66 21.59
N GLY A 15 -3.25 -8.96 21.29
CA GLY A 15 -3.37 -7.51 21.57
C GLY A 15 -3.27 -7.19 23.07
N PHE A 16 -3.85 -8.02 23.94
CA PHE A 16 -3.74 -7.84 25.40
C PHE A 16 -2.32 -8.01 25.93
N ILE A 17 -1.46 -8.80 25.28
CA ILE A 17 -0.05 -8.89 25.65
C ILE A 17 0.61 -7.50 25.59
N TRP A 18 0.31 -6.72 24.55
CA TRP A 18 0.76 -5.33 24.41
C TRP A 18 0.30 -4.47 25.60
N VAL A 19 -0.96 -4.59 26.00
CA VAL A 19 -1.51 -3.85 27.15
C VAL A 19 -0.75 -4.19 28.44
N ILE A 20 -0.39 -5.46 28.65
CA ILE A 20 0.41 -5.87 29.81
C ILE A 20 1.79 -5.20 29.80
N PHE A 21 2.48 -5.15 28.67
CA PHE A 21 3.75 -4.42 28.53
C PHE A 21 3.57 -2.94 28.81
N TRP A 22 2.52 -2.31 28.28
CA TRP A 22 2.20 -0.91 28.56
C TRP A 22 1.95 -0.64 30.01
N LEU A 23 1.20 -1.48 30.69
CA LEU A 23 0.88 -1.34 32.12
C LEU A 23 2.12 -1.55 33.03
N ARG A 24 3.08 -2.34 32.58
CA ARG A 24 4.35 -2.58 33.30
C ARG A 24 5.38 -1.47 33.10
N MET A 25 5.16 -0.56 32.18
CA MET A 25 6.06 0.58 31.94
C MET A 25 6.17 1.46 33.21
N PRO A 26 7.38 1.86 33.65
CA PRO A 26 7.57 2.69 34.82
C PRO A 26 6.74 3.99 34.75
N LYS A 27 6.17 4.41 35.89
CA LYS A 27 5.33 5.62 35.96
C LYS A 27 6.03 6.85 35.38
N ASN A 28 7.32 7.05 35.67
CA ASN A 28 8.10 8.18 35.17
C ASN A 28 8.21 8.20 33.63
N SER A 29 8.30 7.01 32.99
CA SER A 29 8.31 6.91 31.55
C SER A 29 6.94 7.21 30.94
N ARG A 30 5.85 6.80 31.62
CA ARG A 30 4.47 7.12 31.20
C ARG A 30 4.16 8.60 31.32
N VAL A 31 4.60 9.25 32.40
CA VAL A 31 4.43 10.70 32.60
C VAL A 31 5.20 11.48 31.53
N LYS A 32 6.47 11.14 31.27
CA LYS A 32 7.25 11.77 30.20
C LYS A 32 6.60 11.60 28.83
N LEU A 33 6.13 10.39 28.49
CA LEU A 33 5.40 10.14 27.24
C LEU A 33 4.09 10.93 27.16
N ALA A 34 3.38 11.10 28.28
CA ALA A 34 2.15 11.89 28.32
C ALA A 34 2.45 13.39 28.15
N GLU A 35 3.51 13.92 28.77
CA GLU A 35 3.95 15.30 28.60
C GLU A 35 4.43 15.57 27.17
N GLU A 36 5.25 14.67 26.61
CA GLU A 36 5.68 14.76 25.21
C GLU A 36 4.50 14.69 24.24
N SER A 37 3.53 13.78 24.49
CA SER A 37 2.34 13.68 23.66
C SER A 37 1.43 14.91 23.77
N ALA A 38 1.33 15.52 24.94
CA ALA A 38 0.57 16.77 25.14
C ALA A 38 1.26 17.96 24.46
N ALA A 39 2.59 18.06 24.54
CA ALA A 39 3.37 19.07 23.86
C ALA A 39 3.27 18.91 22.33
N LEU A 40 3.36 17.68 21.81
CA LEU A 40 3.14 17.37 20.39
C LEU A 40 1.73 17.75 19.95
N ALA A 41 0.69 17.42 20.73
CA ALA A 41 -0.68 17.76 20.41
C ALA A 41 -0.95 19.28 20.42
N GLN A 42 -0.23 20.04 21.24
CA GLN A 42 -0.29 21.51 21.21
C GLN A 42 0.41 22.06 19.96
N ALA A 43 1.61 21.57 19.65
CA ALA A 43 2.34 21.93 18.44
C ALA A 43 1.52 21.59 17.18
N GLU A 44 0.89 20.40 17.13
CA GLU A 44 -0.02 20.00 16.04
C GLU A 44 -1.23 20.94 15.93
N LYS A 45 -1.81 21.42 17.03
CA LYS A 45 -2.91 22.39 16.99
C LYS A 45 -2.48 23.75 16.45
N GLU A 46 -1.27 24.20 16.76
CA GLU A 46 -0.70 25.44 16.23
C GLU A 46 -0.36 25.29 14.73
N GLU A 47 0.24 24.17 14.34
CA GLU A 47 0.49 23.84 12.95
C GLU A 47 -0.82 23.69 12.16
N ALA A 48 -1.85 23.07 12.72
CA ALA A 48 -3.16 22.93 12.08
C ALA A 48 -3.84 24.28 11.79
N ARG A 49 -3.59 25.31 12.60
CA ARG A 49 -4.06 26.69 12.32
C ARG A 49 -3.36 27.32 11.12
N ALA A 50 -2.15 26.89 10.78
CA ALA A 50 -1.38 27.34 9.63
C ALA A 50 -1.62 26.48 8.38
N SER A 51 -2.41 25.39 8.48
CA SER A 51 -2.61 24.42 7.40
C SER A 51 -3.37 25.01 6.22
N ILE A 52 -3.03 24.55 5.03
CA ILE A 52 -3.71 24.89 3.79
C ILE A 52 -5.09 24.23 3.79
N PRO A 53 -6.20 24.98 3.57
CA PRO A 53 -7.52 24.37 3.44
C PRO A 53 -7.52 23.26 2.38
N TRP A 54 -8.14 22.12 2.69
CA TRP A 54 -8.12 20.93 1.82
C TRP A 54 -8.56 21.22 0.37
N ARG A 55 -9.47 22.17 0.15
CA ARG A 55 -9.86 22.63 -1.20
C ARG A 55 -8.72 23.29 -1.96
N LYS A 56 -7.85 24.04 -1.25
CA LYS A 56 -6.67 24.65 -1.86
C LYS A 56 -5.56 23.61 -2.14
N LEU A 57 -5.50 22.51 -1.38
CA LEU A 57 -4.58 21.40 -1.67
C LEU A 57 -4.82 20.81 -3.05
N LEU A 58 -6.08 20.75 -3.53
CA LEU A 58 -6.42 20.29 -4.88
C LEU A 58 -5.91 21.21 -6.01
N ALA A 59 -5.46 22.41 -5.71
CA ALA A 59 -4.86 23.31 -6.72
C ALA A 59 -3.39 22.98 -7.02
N TYR A 60 -2.76 22.09 -6.24
CA TYR A 60 -1.37 21.73 -6.43
C TYR A 60 -1.24 20.43 -7.25
N ARG A 61 -0.35 20.44 -8.24
CA ARG A 61 -0.03 19.24 -9.03
C ARG A 61 0.53 18.10 -8.19
N GLN A 62 1.23 18.41 -7.09
CA GLN A 62 1.76 17.46 -6.13
C GLN A 62 0.64 16.66 -5.47
N SER A 63 -0.48 17.29 -5.14
CA SER A 63 -1.67 16.60 -4.62
C SER A 63 -2.24 15.60 -5.62
N TRP A 64 -2.40 16.01 -6.86
CA TRP A 64 -2.92 15.13 -7.91
C TRP A 64 -1.99 13.96 -8.21
N SER A 65 -0.68 14.15 -8.11
CA SER A 65 0.27 13.05 -8.27
C SER A 65 0.07 11.95 -7.22
N LEU A 66 -0.10 12.32 -5.94
CA LEU A 66 -0.34 11.37 -4.85
C LEU A 66 -1.74 10.73 -4.95
N ILE A 67 -2.76 11.52 -5.29
CA ILE A 67 -4.13 11.05 -5.49
C ILE A 67 -4.17 9.99 -6.59
N LEU A 68 -3.62 10.27 -7.78
CA LEU A 68 -3.65 9.36 -8.92
C LEU A 68 -2.82 8.09 -8.67
N VAL A 69 -1.64 8.24 -8.06
CA VAL A 69 -0.80 7.09 -7.71
C VAL A 69 -1.54 6.14 -6.80
N ARG A 70 -2.17 6.63 -5.73
CA ARG A 70 -2.92 5.78 -4.80
C ARG A 70 -4.20 5.23 -5.41
N PHE A 71 -4.92 6.04 -6.18
CA PHE A 71 -6.11 5.59 -6.90
C PHE A 71 -5.83 4.39 -7.81
N LEU A 72 -4.66 4.36 -8.45
CA LEU A 72 -4.27 3.27 -9.36
C LEU A 72 -3.67 2.06 -8.64
N THR A 73 -2.95 2.24 -7.53
CA THR A 73 -2.15 1.15 -6.94
C THR A 73 -2.76 0.53 -5.68
N ASP A 74 -3.46 1.30 -4.83
CA ASP A 74 -4.11 0.75 -3.63
C ASP A 74 -5.16 -0.33 -3.94
N PRO A 75 -5.96 -0.24 -5.04
CA PRO A 75 -6.91 -1.27 -5.44
C PRO A 75 -6.32 -2.67 -5.59
N ILE A 76 -5.08 -2.76 -6.05
CA ILE A 76 -4.40 -4.02 -6.34
C ILE A 76 -4.09 -4.80 -5.08
N TRP A 77 -3.72 -4.11 -4.00
CA TRP A 77 -3.55 -4.73 -2.68
C TRP A 77 -4.84 -5.39 -2.19
N TRP A 78 -5.96 -4.69 -2.30
CA TRP A 78 -7.25 -5.23 -1.92
C TRP A 78 -7.68 -6.39 -2.83
N PHE A 79 -7.32 -6.37 -4.11
CA PHE A 79 -7.52 -7.51 -5.00
C PHE A 79 -6.75 -8.73 -4.49
N PHE A 80 -5.48 -8.61 -4.15
CA PHE A 80 -4.71 -9.72 -3.59
C PHE A 80 -5.31 -10.24 -2.27
N LEU A 81 -5.85 -9.37 -1.45
CA LEU A 81 -6.45 -9.78 -0.17
C LEU A 81 -7.76 -10.57 -0.34
N PHE A 82 -8.62 -10.14 -1.27
CA PHE A 82 -9.97 -10.68 -1.37
C PHE A 82 -10.11 -11.78 -2.41
N TRP A 83 -9.38 -11.72 -3.53
CA TRP A 83 -9.59 -12.59 -4.66
C TRP A 83 -8.57 -13.71 -4.82
N LEU A 84 -7.42 -13.67 -4.15
CA LEU A 84 -6.44 -14.76 -4.24
C LEU A 84 -7.00 -16.12 -3.76
N PRO A 85 -7.80 -16.22 -2.68
CA PRO A 85 -8.41 -17.48 -2.31
C PRO A 85 -9.33 -18.05 -3.42
N ASP A 86 -10.13 -17.19 -4.06
CA ASP A 86 -10.99 -17.58 -5.19
C ASP A 86 -10.17 -17.98 -6.41
N PHE A 87 -9.09 -17.26 -6.71
CA PHE A 87 -8.16 -17.60 -7.78
C PHE A 87 -7.55 -18.99 -7.57
N PHE A 88 -7.01 -19.29 -6.37
CA PHE A 88 -6.45 -20.62 -6.07
C PHE A 88 -7.51 -21.71 -6.17
N SER A 89 -8.73 -21.44 -5.73
CA SER A 89 -9.84 -22.39 -5.87
C SER A 89 -10.19 -22.68 -7.34
N LYS A 90 -10.28 -21.66 -8.18
CA LYS A 90 -10.67 -21.81 -9.58
C LYS A 90 -9.53 -22.33 -10.47
N HIS A 91 -8.28 -21.94 -10.18
CA HIS A 91 -7.14 -22.29 -11.01
C HIS A 91 -6.56 -23.67 -10.67
N PHE A 92 -6.51 -24.04 -9.37
CA PHE A 92 -5.94 -25.30 -8.90
C PHE A 92 -6.98 -26.28 -8.34
N GLY A 93 -8.25 -25.88 -8.25
CA GLY A 93 -9.29 -26.71 -7.61
C GLY A 93 -9.15 -26.79 -6.08
N TYR A 94 -8.35 -25.91 -5.45
CA TYR A 94 -8.07 -25.97 -4.02
C TYR A 94 -9.27 -25.54 -3.19
N ASN A 95 -9.52 -26.29 -2.12
CA ASN A 95 -10.42 -25.84 -1.07
C ASN A 95 -9.73 -24.80 -0.16
N ILE A 96 -10.50 -24.20 0.76
CA ILE A 96 -9.99 -23.15 1.68
C ILE A 96 -8.79 -23.64 2.52
N LYS A 97 -8.76 -24.93 2.92
CA LYS A 97 -7.67 -25.46 3.73
C LYS A 97 -6.39 -25.65 2.92
N GLU A 98 -6.51 -26.11 1.68
CA GLU A 98 -5.39 -26.28 0.76
C GLU A 98 -4.79 -24.93 0.32
N SER A 99 -5.63 -23.91 0.15
CA SER A 99 -5.20 -22.55 -0.16
C SER A 99 -4.49 -21.85 1.02
N ALA A 100 -4.65 -22.35 2.25
CA ALA A 100 -4.11 -21.67 3.44
C ALA A 100 -2.58 -21.59 3.43
N LEU A 101 -1.88 -22.69 3.11
CA LEU A 101 -0.41 -22.71 3.09
C LEU A 101 0.19 -21.76 2.04
N PRO A 102 -0.22 -21.78 0.76
CA PRO A 102 0.20 -20.79 -0.23
C PRO A 102 -0.01 -19.35 0.23
N LEU A 103 -1.17 -19.02 0.78
CA LEU A 103 -1.48 -17.67 1.26
C LEU A 103 -0.60 -17.26 2.45
N ILE A 104 -0.36 -18.16 3.42
CA ILE A 104 0.56 -17.90 4.54
C ILE A 104 1.96 -17.56 4.00
N VAL A 105 2.48 -18.34 3.05
CA VAL A 105 3.80 -18.11 2.48
C VAL A 105 3.84 -16.79 1.71
N ILE A 106 2.82 -16.46 0.92
CA ILE A 106 2.71 -15.17 0.24
C ILE A 106 2.83 -14.01 1.24
N TYR A 107 2.02 -14.01 2.30
CA TYR A 107 2.03 -12.90 3.27
C TYR A 107 3.31 -12.87 4.13
N ALA A 108 3.94 -14.00 4.39
CA ALA A 108 5.27 -14.04 5.00
C ALA A 108 6.32 -13.40 4.09
N LEU A 109 6.32 -13.72 2.79
CA LEU A 109 7.19 -13.09 1.80
C LEU A 109 6.92 -11.58 1.69
N VAL A 110 5.66 -11.17 1.64
CA VAL A 110 5.28 -9.74 1.65
C VAL A 110 5.92 -9.02 2.82
N THR A 111 5.85 -9.59 4.02
CA THR A 111 6.44 -8.99 5.24
C THR A 111 7.95 -8.82 5.11
N VAL A 112 8.66 -9.87 4.72
CA VAL A 112 10.13 -9.84 4.58
C VAL A 112 10.54 -8.87 3.48
N LEU A 113 9.92 -8.95 2.31
CA LEU A 113 10.28 -8.14 1.15
C LEU A 113 9.92 -6.66 1.32
N SER A 114 8.90 -6.34 2.09
CA SER A 114 8.57 -4.94 2.43
C SER A 114 9.68 -4.27 3.25
N ILE A 115 10.29 -5.00 4.19
CA ILE A 115 11.42 -4.52 4.99
C ILE A 115 12.64 -4.30 4.06
N LEU A 116 12.90 -5.23 3.15
CA LEU A 116 13.99 -5.09 2.17
C LEU A 116 13.77 -3.89 1.24
N GLY A 117 12.54 -3.58 0.86
CA GLY A 117 12.20 -2.38 0.09
C GLY A 117 12.57 -1.09 0.80
N GLY A 118 12.32 -1.00 2.10
CA GLY A 118 12.77 0.13 2.94
C GLY A 118 14.30 0.24 2.99
N THR A 119 15.01 -0.89 3.11
CA THR A 119 16.48 -0.89 3.13
C THR A 119 17.08 -0.47 1.80
N LEU A 120 16.47 -0.82 0.66
CA LEU A 120 16.90 -0.36 -0.66
C LEU A 120 16.88 1.18 -0.75
N THR A 121 15.80 1.81 -0.35
CA THR A 121 15.67 3.28 -0.36
C THR A 121 16.75 3.94 0.51
N LYS A 122 16.98 3.40 1.72
CA LYS A 122 18.03 3.87 2.61
C LYS A 122 19.42 3.68 2.01
N PHE A 123 19.69 2.54 1.40
CA PHE A 123 20.97 2.24 0.76
C PHE A 123 21.30 3.23 -0.37
N LEU A 124 20.31 3.54 -1.22
CA LEU A 124 20.47 4.52 -2.29
C LEU A 124 20.72 5.93 -1.74
N ALA A 125 20.01 6.32 -0.68
CA ALA A 125 20.24 7.60 0.00
C ALA A 125 21.63 7.71 0.60
N ASN A 126 22.13 6.65 1.23
CA ASN A 126 23.48 6.62 1.83
C ASN A 126 24.60 6.71 0.78
N ARG A 127 24.32 6.40 -0.49
CA ARG A 127 25.26 6.60 -1.60
C ARG A 127 25.38 8.06 -2.08
N GLY A 128 24.72 8.99 -1.40
CA GLY A 128 24.74 10.42 -1.74
C GLY A 128 23.91 10.79 -2.96
N TRP A 129 22.96 9.95 -3.36
CA TRP A 129 22.07 10.30 -4.45
C TRP A 129 21.07 11.38 -4.04
N SER A 130 20.68 12.25 -4.98
CA SER A 130 19.67 13.26 -4.72
C SER A 130 18.34 12.61 -4.33
N LEU A 131 17.55 13.29 -3.49
CA LEU A 131 16.22 12.83 -3.06
C LEU A 131 15.34 12.40 -4.25
N ASN A 132 15.29 13.23 -5.30
CA ASN A 132 14.53 12.94 -6.51
C ASN A 132 14.95 11.61 -7.16
N LYS A 133 16.26 11.37 -7.28
CA LYS A 133 16.79 10.15 -7.87
C LYS A 133 16.51 8.92 -7.01
N VAL A 134 16.71 9.02 -5.69
CA VAL A 134 16.42 7.95 -4.74
C VAL A 134 14.96 7.53 -4.83
N ARG A 135 14.02 8.49 -4.73
CA ARG A 135 12.58 8.19 -4.75
C ARG A 135 12.14 7.58 -6.08
N LYS A 136 12.51 8.17 -7.20
CA LYS A 136 12.10 7.68 -8.52
C LYS A 136 12.68 6.30 -8.84
N ILE A 137 13.95 6.05 -8.54
CA ILE A 137 14.55 4.74 -8.82
C ILE A 137 13.96 3.68 -7.91
N SER A 138 13.78 3.93 -6.61
CA SER A 138 13.12 2.98 -5.72
C SER A 138 11.71 2.64 -6.20
N MET A 139 10.91 3.65 -6.56
CA MET A 139 9.56 3.43 -7.08
C MET A 139 9.56 2.66 -8.41
N LEU A 140 10.49 2.96 -9.32
CA LEU A 140 10.61 2.21 -10.57
C LEU A 140 10.93 0.73 -10.32
N VAL A 141 11.89 0.45 -9.41
CA VAL A 141 12.22 -0.93 -9.04
C VAL A 141 11.01 -1.65 -8.48
N PHE A 142 10.26 -1.02 -7.56
CA PHE A 142 9.04 -1.62 -7.00
C PHE A 142 7.99 -1.84 -8.08
N ALA A 143 7.78 -0.89 -9.00
CA ALA A 143 6.86 -1.06 -10.11
C ALA A 143 7.25 -2.24 -11.02
N CYS A 144 8.54 -2.39 -11.33
CA CYS A 144 9.04 -3.53 -12.13
C CYS A 144 8.86 -4.87 -11.41
N CYS A 145 8.98 -4.91 -10.08
CA CYS A 145 8.74 -6.14 -9.31
C CYS A 145 7.28 -6.62 -9.35
N VAL A 146 6.32 -5.76 -9.70
CA VAL A 146 4.91 -6.15 -9.86
C VAL A 146 4.61 -6.68 -11.26
N VAL A 147 5.37 -6.31 -12.29
CA VAL A 147 5.12 -6.71 -13.68
C VAL A 147 4.97 -8.23 -13.88
N PRO A 148 5.75 -9.11 -13.25
CA PRO A 148 5.61 -10.56 -13.43
C PRO A 148 4.21 -11.11 -13.10
N VAL A 149 3.39 -10.36 -12.35
CA VAL A 149 2.00 -10.71 -12.05
C VAL A 149 1.15 -10.89 -13.32
N ILE A 150 1.51 -10.24 -14.43
CA ILE A 150 0.83 -10.40 -15.72
C ILE A 150 0.84 -11.86 -16.18
N PHE A 151 1.86 -12.61 -15.83
CA PHE A 151 2.09 -13.99 -16.30
C PHE A 151 1.71 -15.05 -15.26
N VAL A 152 1.09 -14.67 -14.14
CA VAL A 152 0.81 -15.57 -13.01
C VAL A 152 0.09 -16.83 -13.43
N GLN A 153 -0.86 -16.77 -14.37
CA GLN A 153 -1.64 -17.95 -14.77
C GLN A 153 -0.85 -19.01 -15.55
N TYR A 154 0.35 -18.67 -16.04
CA TYR A 154 1.21 -19.57 -16.80
C TYR A 154 2.26 -20.28 -15.95
N PHE A 155 2.29 -19.99 -14.66
CA PHE A 155 3.29 -20.52 -13.73
C PHE A 155 2.72 -21.68 -12.90
N ASP A 156 3.62 -22.50 -12.40
CA ASP A 156 3.31 -23.47 -11.35
C ASP A 156 3.01 -22.78 -10.02
N MET A 157 2.35 -23.49 -9.11
CA MET A 157 1.87 -22.94 -7.84
C MET A 157 2.95 -22.21 -7.02
N TRP A 158 4.13 -22.78 -6.87
CA TRP A 158 5.18 -22.19 -6.04
C TRP A 158 5.82 -20.96 -6.69
N THR A 159 5.92 -20.94 -8.01
CA THR A 159 6.30 -19.74 -8.77
C THR A 159 5.26 -18.65 -8.63
N ILE A 160 3.95 -18.97 -8.66
CA ILE A 160 2.87 -18.03 -8.37
C ILE A 160 3.02 -17.45 -6.97
N VAL A 161 3.26 -18.28 -5.96
CA VAL A 161 3.46 -17.84 -4.56
C VAL A 161 4.64 -16.88 -4.46
N ALA A 162 5.76 -17.18 -5.12
CA ALA A 162 6.94 -16.31 -5.13
C ALA A 162 6.66 -14.97 -5.83
N VAL A 163 6.01 -14.99 -6.99
CA VAL A 163 5.67 -13.78 -7.78
C VAL A 163 4.67 -12.90 -7.03
N LEU A 164 3.62 -13.49 -6.44
CA LEU A 164 2.63 -12.72 -5.67
C LEU A 164 3.21 -12.21 -4.36
N GLY A 165 4.09 -12.97 -3.72
CA GLY A 165 4.84 -12.52 -2.54
C GLY A 165 5.75 -11.34 -2.87
N LEU A 166 6.49 -11.41 -4.00
CA LEU A 166 7.31 -10.31 -4.50
C LEU A 166 6.48 -9.06 -4.80
N ALA A 167 5.39 -9.23 -5.54
CA ALA A 167 4.50 -8.13 -5.90
C ALA A 167 3.86 -7.46 -4.68
N GLY A 168 3.40 -8.25 -3.70
CA GLY A 168 2.84 -7.72 -2.46
C GLY A 168 3.89 -7.00 -1.61
N GLY A 169 5.11 -7.53 -1.51
CA GLY A 169 6.22 -6.87 -0.84
C GLY A 169 6.62 -5.55 -1.52
N ALA A 170 6.66 -5.56 -2.85
CA ALA A 170 6.89 -4.36 -3.66
C ALA A 170 5.77 -3.32 -3.48
N HIS A 171 4.49 -3.76 -3.41
CA HIS A 171 3.37 -2.86 -3.08
C HIS A 171 3.55 -2.17 -1.74
N GLN A 172 3.92 -2.91 -0.69
CA GLN A 172 4.11 -2.32 0.64
C GLN A 172 5.26 -1.31 0.65
N ALA A 173 6.38 -1.61 -0.02
CA ALA A 173 7.50 -0.67 -0.17
C ALA A 173 7.13 0.56 -1.02
N TRP A 174 6.32 0.37 -2.06
CA TRP A 174 5.74 1.45 -2.87
C TRP A 174 4.84 2.34 -2.02
N SER A 175 3.90 1.75 -1.29
CA SER A 175 2.98 2.48 -0.40
C SER A 175 3.73 3.32 0.63
N ALA A 176 4.74 2.74 1.29
CA ALA A 176 5.61 3.47 2.21
C ALA A 176 6.32 4.65 1.53
N SER A 177 6.77 4.47 0.28
CA SER A 177 7.38 5.54 -0.51
C SER A 177 6.39 6.65 -0.83
N VAL A 178 5.14 6.34 -1.16
CA VAL A 178 4.08 7.33 -1.41
C VAL A 178 3.76 8.15 -0.17
N TYR A 179 3.72 7.52 1.02
CA TYR A 179 3.57 8.27 2.29
C TYR A 179 4.72 9.25 2.53
N THR A 180 5.96 8.81 2.29
CA THR A 180 7.13 9.68 2.48
C THR A 180 7.18 10.80 1.44
N LEU A 181 6.69 10.59 0.21
CA LEU A 181 6.55 11.66 -0.78
C LEU A 181 5.62 12.78 -0.30
N GLY A 182 4.57 12.46 0.45
CA GLY A 182 3.73 13.47 1.10
C GLY A 182 4.56 14.40 2.00
N SER A 183 5.44 13.83 2.83
CA SER A 183 6.33 14.61 3.71
C SER A 183 7.46 15.32 2.96
N ASP A 184 7.89 14.80 1.80
CA ASP A 184 8.93 15.44 0.98
C ASP A 184 8.39 16.65 0.19
N MET A 185 7.09 16.66 -0.11
CA MET A 185 6.47 17.68 -0.99
C MET A 185 5.60 18.70 -0.24
N PHE A 186 5.16 18.40 0.98
CA PHE A 186 4.27 19.28 1.74
C PHE A 186 4.85 19.66 3.10
N PRO A 187 4.53 20.87 3.62
CA PRO A 187 4.83 21.24 4.99
C PRO A 187 4.21 20.26 5.99
N LYS A 188 4.81 20.12 7.17
CA LYS A 188 4.33 19.18 8.21
C LYS A 188 2.86 19.37 8.56
N SER A 189 2.38 20.63 8.60
CA SER A 189 0.98 21.00 8.83
C SER A 189 -0.01 20.38 7.85
N ASP A 190 0.43 20.07 6.63
CA ASP A 190 -0.45 19.65 5.54
C ASP A 190 -0.33 18.16 5.20
N VAL A 191 0.71 17.49 5.75
CA VAL A 191 0.97 16.05 5.48
C VAL A 191 -0.22 15.18 5.85
N ALA A 192 -0.86 15.41 7.00
CA ALA A 192 -2.04 14.65 7.41
C ALA A 192 -3.21 14.83 6.44
N SER A 193 -3.45 16.07 6.00
CA SER A 193 -4.54 16.42 5.08
C SER A 193 -4.34 15.81 3.70
N ILE A 194 -3.11 15.88 3.14
CA ILE A 194 -2.83 15.28 1.83
C ILE A 194 -2.79 13.75 1.88
N THR A 195 -2.32 13.17 2.99
CA THR A 195 -2.37 11.73 3.21
C THR A 195 -3.80 11.23 3.29
N GLY A 196 -4.67 11.94 4.01
CA GLY A 196 -6.10 11.61 4.09
C GLY A 196 -6.78 11.72 2.74
N LEU A 197 -6.55 12.81 2.00
CA LEU A 197 -7.14 13.05 0.68
C LEU A 197 -6.72 11.99 -0.35
N SER A 198 -5.42 11.69 -0.42
CA SER A 198 -4.91 10.66 -1.32
C SER A 198 -5.36 9.26 -0.89
N GLY A 199 -5.44 8.98 0.43
CA GLY A 199 -5.97 7.74 0.97
C GLY A 199 -7.45 7.53 0.61
N MET A 200 -8.27 8.57 0.72
CA MET A 200 -9.67 8.53 0.28
C MET A 200 -9.78 8.17 -1.20
N ALA A 201 -8.95 8.79 -2.06
CA ALA A 201 -8.92 8.46 -3.48
C ALA A 201 -8.52 7.00 -3.74
N GLY A 202 -7.54 6.46 -3.00
CA GLY A 202 -7.16 5.05 -3.06
C GLY A 202 -8.31 4.11 -2.67
N GLN A 203 -9.10 4.45 -1.65
CA GLN A 203 -10.27 3.65 -1.25
C GLN A 203 -11.40 3.73 -2.29
N ILE A 204 -11.67 4.90 -2.87
CA ILE A 204 -12.62 5.04 -3.97
C ILE A 204 -12.19 4.18 -5.16
N GLY A 205 -10.91 4.27 -5.55
CA GLY A 205 -10.34 3.40 -6.59
C GLY A 205 -10.51 1.91 -6.26
N SER A 206 -10.33 1.53 -5.00
CA SER A 206 -10.46 0.16 -4.54
C SER A 206 -11.90 -0.36 -4.67
N VAL A 207 -12.90 0.43 -4.29
CA VAL A 207 -14.31 0.06 -4.46
C VAL A 207 -14.65 -0.12 -5.93
N LEU A 208 -14.25 0.83 -6.79
CA LEU A 208 -14.51 0.76 -8.22
C LEU A 208 -13.82 -0.45 -8.86
N PHE A 209 -12.57 -0.71 -8.52
CA PHE A 209 -11.80 -1.84 -9.06
C PHE A 209 -12.36 -3.19 -8.59
N GLN A 210 -12.69 -3.37 -7.30
CA GLN A 210 -13.30 -4.60 -6.81
C GLN A 210 -14.65 -4.88 -7.49
N THR A 211 -15.44 -3.85 -7.73
CA THR A 211 -16.70 -3.96 -8.47
C THR A 211 -16.44 -4.40 -9.92
N ALA A 212 -15.47 -3.77 -10.59
CA ALA A 212 -15.09 -4.15 -11.96
C ALA A 212 -14.54 -5.60 -12.03
N VAL A 213 -13.73 -6.03 -11.05
CA VAL A 213 -13.27 -7.42 -10.92
C VAL A 213 -14.44 -8.39 -10.82
N GLY A 214 -15.41 -8.11 -9.93
CA GLY A 214 -16.60 -8.96 -9.77
C GLY A 214 -17.41 -9.09 -11.07
N PHE A 215 -17.65 -7.98 -11.77
CA PHE A 215 -18.33 -8.00 -13.08
C PHE A 215 -17.53 -8.77 -14.13
N THR A 216 -16.23 -8.52 -14.24
CA THR A 216 -15.37 -9.22 -15.22
C THR A 216 -15.38 -10.73 -14.99
N LEU A 217 -15.16 -11.18 -13.75
CA LEU A 217 -15.16 -12.61 -13.44
C LEU A 217 -16.52 -13.27 -13.65
N SER A 218 -17.61 -12.60 -13.30
CA SER A 218 -18.97 -13.10 -13.50
C SER A 218 -19.31 -13.22 -15.01
N TRP A 219 -18.91 -12.22 -15.79
CA TRP A 219 -19.12 -12.21 -17.23
C TRP A 219 -18.41 -13.38 -17.92
N PHE A 220 -17.12 -13.58 -17.65
CA PHE A 220 -16.36 -14.67 -18.25
C PHE A 220 -16.74 -16.04 -17.71
N ALA A 221 -17.15 -16.14 -16.44
CA ALA A 221 -17.68 -17.38 -15.88
C ALA A 221 -18.99 -17.81 -16.56
N ALA A 222 -19.89 -16.88 -16.89
CA ALA A 222 -21.12 -17.17 -17.63
C ALA A 222 -20.87 -17.68 -19.05
N GLN A 223 -19.69 -17.37 -19.61
CA GLN A 223 -19.26 -17.87 -20.93
C GLN A 223 -18.43 -19.16 -20.83
N GLY A 224 -18.29 -19.76 -19.65
CA GLY A 224 -17.47 -20.96 -19.42
C GLY A 224 -15.96 -20.72 -19.46
N ASN A 225 -15.51 -19.46 -19.41
CA ASN A 225 -14.10 -19.07 -19.55
C ASN A 225 -13.61 -18.19 -18.39
N ALA A 226 -13.81 -18.65 -17.16
CA ALA A 226 -13.42 -17.89 -15.95
C ALA A 226 -11.92 -17.56 -15.89
N SER A 227 -11.06 -18.40 -16.47
CA SER A 227 -9.61 -18.18 -16.53
C SER A 227 -9.28 -16.88 -17.26
N HIS A 228 -9.92 -16.63 -18.40
CA HIS A 228 -9.65 -15.41 -19.18
C HIS A 228 -10.01 -14.11 -18.44
N GLY A 229 -11.00 -14.16 -17.53
CA GLY A 229 -11.30 -13.05 -16.64
C GLY A 229 -10.12 -12.69 -15.73
N TYR A 230 -9.45 -13.71 -15.19
CA TYR A 230 -8.24 -13.49 -14.37
C TYR A 230 -7.04 -12.99 -15.20
N ASP A 231 -6.87 -13.41 -16.45
CA ASP A 231 -5.81 -12.89 -17.35
C ASP A 231 -5.91 -11.37 -17.48
N ILE A 232 -7.11 -10.85 -17.75
CA ILE A 232 -7.34 -9.41 -17.88
C ILE A 232 -7.03 -8.69 -16.59
N ILE A 233 -7.49 -9.23 -15.45
CA ILE A 233 -7.29 -8.59 -14.15
C ILE A 233 -5.80 -8.57 -13.78
N PHE A 234 -5.07 -9.66 -13.96
CA PHE A 234 -3.64 -9.70 -13.69
C PHE A 234 -2.83 -8.82 -14.64
N MET A 235 -3.26 -8.66 -15.89
CA MET A 235 -2.67 -7.69 -16.83
C MET A 235 -2.83 -6.26 -16.30
N VAL A 236 -4.02 -5.88 -15.82
CA VAL A 236 -4.25 -4.58 -15.20
C VAL A 236 -3.40 -4.42 -13.94
N CYS A 237 -3.39 -5.41 -13.05
CA CYS A 237 -2.60 -5.36 -11.82
C CYS A 237 -1.11 -5.17 -12.07
N GLY A 238 -0.53 -5.93 -13.00
CA GLY A 238 0.91 -5.88 -13.29
C GLY A 238 1.34 -4.61 -14.02
N SER A 239 0.44 -4.00 -14.83
CA SER A 239 0.74 -2.77 -15.56
C SER A 239 0.49 -1.48 -14.77
N ALA A 240 -0.41 -1.49 -13.80
CA ALA A 240 -0.87 -0.30 -13.09
C ALA A 240 0.25 0.45 -12.36
N TYR A 241 1.24 -0.26 -11.79
CA TYR A 241 2.35 0.38 -11.08
C TYR A 241 3.29 1.13 -12.03
N LEU A 242 3.58 0.55 -13.21
CA LEU A 242 4.35 1.26 -14.23
C LEU A 242 3.58 2.47 -14.74
N ALA A 243 2.29 2.33 -15.00
CA ALA A 243 1.44 3.46 -15.40
C ALA A 243 1.43 4.55 -14.32
N ALA A 244 1.24 4.18 -13.05
CA ALA A 244 1.30 5.12 -11.92
C ALA A 244 2.67 5.80 -11.80
N PHE A 245 3.77 5.07 -12.00
CA PHE A 245 5.12 5.64 -12.01
C PHE A 245 5.33 6.64 -13.15
N VAL A 246 4.86 6.33 -14.36
CA VAL A 246 4.94 7.23 -15.51
C VAL A 246 4.13 8.48 -15.25
N ILE A 247 2.88 8.36 -14.81
CA ILE A 247 2.00 9.48 -14.48
C ILE A 247 2.65 10.36 -13.40
N PHE A 248 3.14 9.75 -12.30
CA PHE A 248 3.86 10.47 -11.25
C PHE A 248 5.06 11.25 -11.82
N SER A 249 5.87 10.59 -12.64
CA SER A 249 7.09 11.17 -13.19
C SER A 249 6.83 12.32 -14.16
N LEU A 250 5.72 12.27 -14.91
CA LEU A 250 5.28 13.35 -15.81
C LEU A 250 4.73 14.55 -15.02
N ILE A 251 3.92 14.31 -13.98
CA ILE A 251 3.36 15.38 -13.15
C ILE A 251 4.43 16.04 -12.28
N ILE A 252 5.36 15.23 -11.74
CA ILE A 252 6.44 15.67 -10.83
C ILE A 252 7.81 15.31 -11.44
N PRO A 253 8.32 16.10 -12.39
CA PRO A 253 9.68 15.90 -12.90
C PRO A 253 10.74 16.00 -11.81
N ASN A 254 10.57 16.95 -10.88
CA ASN A 254 11.43 17.14 -9.71
C ASN A 254 10.58 17.21 -8.43
N ILE A 255 11.01 16.46 -7.40
CA ILE A 255 10.36 16.43 -6.10
C ILE A 255 10.85 17.66 -5.33
N ASN A 256 9.97 18.66 -5.21
CA ASN A 256 10.22 19.91 -4.49
C ASN A 256 9.04 20.18 -3.55
N MET A 257 9.35 20.80 -2.41
CA MET A 257 8.33 21.25 -1.49
C MET A 257 7.43 22.31 -2.16
N VAL A 258 6.14 22.22 -1.89
CA VAL A 258 5.15 23.20 -2.35
C VAL A 258 5.50 24.56 -1.77
N ALA A 259 5.70 25.57 -2.64
CA ALA A 259 5.85 26.94 -2.19
C ALA A 259 4.51 27.41 -1.57
N PRO A 260 4.53 28.05 -0.39
CA PRO A 260 3.34 28.69 0.13
C PRO A 260 2.85 29.70 -0.90
N ARG A 261 1.63 29.50 -1.44
CA ARG A 261 1.00 30.57 -2.20
C ARG A 261 0.65 31.69 -1.23
N GLU A 262 1.15 32.88 -1.50
CA GLU A 262 0.76 34.09 -0.78
C GLU A 262 -0.77 34.14 -0.64
N ARG A 263 -1.21 34.54 0.54
CA ARG A 263 -2.64 34.53 0.96
C ARG A 263 -3.47 35.50 0.14
#